data_2ef4aa2191576a3a6d444392116ba12b
#
_entry.id   2ef4aa2191576a3a6d444392116ba12b
#
_cell.length_a   1.000
_cell.length_b   1.000
_cell.length_c   1.000
_cell.angle_alpha   90.00
_cell.angle_beta   90.00
_cell.angle_gamma   90.00
#
_symmetry.space_group_name_H-M   'P 1'
#
loop_
_entity.id
_entity.type
_entity.pdbx_description
1 polymer ?
#
loop_
_entity_poly.entity_id
_entity_poly.type
_entity_poly.pdbx_seq_one_letter_code
_entity_poly.pdbx_strand_id
1 'polypeptide(L)'
;MSKPRYGDHISVDRGFYIHHGIYVGKGKVVHYTNDLGLFGKVTGIDEPEVRKTSLEEFLDGSDEYHVHLYDKKGNETRTLKKRYND
;
A
#
# COMPACT_ATOMS: atom_id res chain seq x y z
N MET A 1 -7.65 -14.89 -9.83
CA MET A 1 -6.40 -14.17 -9.74
C MET A 1 -6.53 -12.97 -8.83
N SER A 2 -5.59 -12.85 -7.92
CA SER A 2 -5.71 -11.86 -6.84
C SER A 2 -4.88 -10.62 -7.04
N LYS A 3 -4.35 -10.42 -8.24
CA LYS A 3 -3.54 -9.23 -8.50
C LYS A 3 -4.42 -8.00 -8.61
N PRO A 4 -4.00 -6.87 -8.05
CA PRO A 4 -4.74 -5.64 -8.25
C PRO A 4 -4.58 -5.15 -9.68
N ARG A 5 -5.39 -4.17 -10.05
CA ARG A 5 -5.34 -3.54 -11.36
C ARG A 5 -4.60 -2.22 -11.25
N TYR A 6 -4.06 -1.76 -12.37
CA TYR A 6 -3.43 -0.45 -12.43
C TYR A 6 -4.40 0.62 -11.93
N GLY A 7 -3.92 1.44 -11.00
CA GLY A 7 -4.73 2.51 -10.44
C GLY A 7 -5.52 2.13 -9.20
N ASP A 8 -5.51 0.85 -8.82
CA ASP A 8 -6.24 0.43 -7.63
C ASP A 8 -5.63 1.03 -6.37
N HIS A 9 -6.50 1.56 -5.52
CA HIS A 9 -6.10 1.95 -4.17
C HIS A 9 -6.06 0.69 -3.31
N ILE A 10 -4.90 0.37 -2.79
CA ILE A 10 -4.72 -0.81 -1.96
C ILE A 10 -4.23 -0.40 -0.58
N SER A 11 -4.47 -1.26 0.39
CA SER A 11 -3.99 -1.02 1.75
C SER A 11 -3.55 -2.32 2.38
N VAL A 12 -2.66 -2.21 3.34
CA VAL A 12 -2.17 -3.35 4.11
C VAL A 12 -2.12 -2.97 5.57
N ASP A 13 -2.51 -3.92 6.42
CA ASP A 13 -2.46 -3.74 7.86
C ASP A 13 -1.04 -4.02 8.33
N ARG A 14 -0.41 -3.02 8.91
CA ARG A 14 0.96 -3.14 9.44
C ARG A 14 1.00 -3.18 10.97
N GLY A 15 -0.11 -3.56 11.58
CA GLY A 15 -0.21 -3.72 13.01
C GLY A 15 -0.67 -2.46 13.73
N PHE A 16 0.14 -1.41 13.71
CA PHE A 16 -0.20 -0.16 14.39
C PHE A 16 -0.97 0.81 13.52
N TYR A 17 -0.96 0.59 12.21
CA TYR A 17 -1.61 1.51 11.26
C TYR A 17 -1.89 0.77 9.97
N ILE A 18 -2.76 1.36 9.18
CA ILE A 18 -3.07 0.86 7.84
C ILE A 18 -2.25 1.66 6.84
N HIS A 19 -1.48 0.96 6.03
CA HIS A 19 -0.62 1.59 5.03
C HIS A 19 -1.28 1.54 3.66
N HIS A 20 -1.36 2.67 2.99
CA HIS A 20 -2.07 2.80 1.72
C HIS A 20 -1.11 3.02 0.56
N GLY A 21 -1.51 2.56 -0.62
CA GLY A 21 -0.74 2.77 -1.83
C GLY A 21 -1.61 2.65 -3.07
N ILE A 22 -1.02 2.96 -4.22
CA ILE A 22 -1.68 2.83 -5.52
C ILE A 22 -0.89 1.82 -6.35
N TYR A 23 -1.59 0.80 -6.83
CA TYR A 23 -0.96 -0.18 -7.69
C TYR A 23 -0.75 0.40 -9.09
N VAL A 24 0.46 0.32 -9.61
CA VAL A 24 0.79 0.91 -10.90
C VAL A 24 1.18 -0.14 -11.94
N GLY A 25 0.78 -1.38 -11.71
CA GLY A 25 1.03 -2.45 -12.67
C GLY A 25 2.39 -3.10 -12.49
N LYS A 26 2.55 -4.24 -13.13
CA LYS A 26 3.83 -4.98 -13.16
C LYS A 26 4.39 -5.28 -11.78
N GLY A 27 3.51 -5.49 -10.81
CA GLY A 27 3.93 -5.80 -9.44
C GLY A 27 4.51 -4.62 -8.68
N LYS A 28 4.22 -3.39 -9.09
CA LYS A 28 4.74 -2.18 -8.45
C LYS A 28 3.65 -1.37 -7.77
N VAL A 29 4.01 -0.74 -6.68
CA VAL A 29 3.09 0.07 -5.89
C VAL A 29 3.76 1.41 -5.60
N VAL A 30 3.01 2.49 -5.81
CA VAL A 30 3.45 3.82 -5.40
C VAL A 30 2.79 4.11 -4.06
N HIS A 31 3.59 4.44 -3.08
CA HIS A 31 3.05 4.72 -1.75
C HIS A 31 3.89 5.76 -1.04
N TYR A 32 3.24 6.36 -0.06
CA TYR A 32 3.84 7.40 0.74
C TYR A 32 4.54 6.72 1.90
N THR A 33 5.85 6.78 1.91
CA THR A 33 6.60 6.18 2.99
C THR A 33 7.14 7.27 3.89
N ASN A 34 6.87 7.06 5.14
CA ASN A 34 7.49 7.85 6.16
C ASN A 34 8.43 6.89 6.86
N ASP A 35 9.70 7.01 6.56
CA ASP A 35 10.70 6.12 7.16
C ASP A 35 10.89 6.52 8.61
N LEU A 36 9.79 6.49 9.33
CA LEU A 36 9.77 6.75 10.76
C LEU A 36 10.28 5.56 11.55
N GLY A 37 11.19 4.82 10.98
CA GLY A 37 11.96 3.91 11.77
C GLY A 37 12.78 4.72 12.76
N LEU A 38 13.30 4.04 13.76
CA LEU A 38 14.15 4.66 14.75
C LEU A 38 15.29 5.47 14.11
N PHE A 39 15.74 5.01 12.95
CA PHE A 39 16.83 5.69 12.25
C PHE A 39 16.42 7.03 11.68
N GLY A 40 15.23 7.14 11.15
CA GLY A 40 14.74 8.41 10.61
C GLY A 40 14.71 9.49 11.67
N LYS A 41 14.27 9.13 12.86
CA LYS A 41 14.23 10.08 13.98
C LYS A 41 15.62 10.44 14.49
N VAL A 42 16.51 9.47 14.54
CA VAL A 42 17.86 9.68 15.05
C VAL A 42 18.68 10.55 14.09
N THR A 43 18.51 10.34 12.80
CA THR A 43 19.26 11.07 11.80
C THR A 43 18.61 12.39 11.41
N GLY A 44 17.36 12.62 11.82
CA GLY A 44 16.62 13.80 11.40
C GLY A 44 16.14 13.74 9.96
N ILE A 45 16.27 12.59 9.32
CA ILE A 45 15.81 12.38 7.95
C ILE A 45 14.51 11.57 8.01
N ASP A 46 13.49 12.19 8.52
CA ASP A 46 12.19 11.56 8.66
C ASP A 46 11.16 12.21 7.75
N GLU A 47 11.62 12.84 6.68
CA GLU A 47 10.71 13.43 5.71
C GLU A 47 10.01 12.33 4.94
N PRO A 48 8.69 12.37 4.89
CA PRO A 48 7.94 11.40 4.10
C PRO A 48 8.22 11.63 2.62
N GLU A 49 8.28 10.54 1.88
CA GLU A 49 8.48 10.63 0.44
C GLU A 49 7.61 9.63 -0.28
N VAL A 50 7.27 9.94 -1.52
CA VAL A 50 6.55 9.02 -2.40
C VAL A 50 7.57 8.08 -3.03
N ARG A 51 7.34 6.78 -2.88
CA ARG A 51 8.23 5.76 -3.42
C ARG A 51 7.45 4.78 -4.28
N LYS A 52 8.16 4.21 -5.25
CA LYS A 52 7.64 3.09 -6.02
C LYS A 52 8.43 1.85 -5.61
N THR A 53 7.75 0.86 -5.05
CA THR A 53 8.37 -0.38 -4.62
C THR A 53 7.64 -1.56 -5.24
N SER A 54 8.12 -2.77 -5.00
CA SER A 54 7.38 -3.96 -5.36
C SER A 54 6.17 -4.12 -4.45
N LEU A 55 5.17 -4.87 -4.94
CA LEU A 55 4.03 -5.21 -4.09
C LEU A 55 4.49 -5.98 -2.86
N GLU A 56 5.48 -6.85 -3.02
CA GLU A 56 6.02 -7.61 -1.90
C GLU A 56 6.58 -6.70 -0.81
N GLU A 57 7.33 -5.67 -1.20
CA GLU A 57 7.84 -4.69 -0.24
C GLU A 57 6.72 -3.90 0.43
N PHE A 58 5.70 -3.55 -0.35
CA PHE A 58 4.54 -2.85 0.18
C PHE A 58 3.84 -3.67 1.25
N LEU A 59 3.72 -4.98 1.02
CA LEU A 59 3.05 -5.87 1.96
C LEU A 59 3.85 -6.10 3.23
N ASP A 60 5.16 -5.99 3.16
CA ASP A 60 6.06 -6.10 4.31
C ASP A 60 5.78 -7.35 5.15
N GLY A 61 5.72 -8.50 4.46
CA GLY A 61 5.51 -9.79 5.12
C GLY A 61 4.06 -10.21 5.26
N SER A 62 3.11 -9.32 5.01
CA SER A 62 1.70 -9.69 5.05
C SER A 62 1.33 -10.47 3.79
N ASP A 63 0.49 -11.47 3.94
CA ASP A 63 -0.05 -12.20 2.78
C ASP A 63 -1.44 -11.71 2.38
N GLU A 64 -1.96 -10.72 3.06
CA GLU A 64 -3.28 -10.17 2.79
C GLU A 64 -3.21 -8.67 2.59
N TYR A 65 -4.07 -8.17 1.71
CA TYR A 65 -4.22 -6.73 1.49
C TYR A 65 -5.65 -6.45 1.06
N HIS A 66 -6.02 -5.19 1.03
CA HIS A 66 -7.37 -4.77 0.65
C HIS A 66 -7.32 -3.90 -0.58
N VAL A 67 -8.33 -4.07 -1.45
CA VAL A 67 -8.55 -3.19 -2.61
C VAL A 67 -9.78 -2.36 -2.31
N HIS A 68 -9.64 -1.06 -2.39
CA HIS A 68 -10.71 -0.12 -2.11
C HIS A 68 -11.39 0.28 -3.40
N LEU A 69 -12.71 0.12 -3.46
CA LEU A 69 -13.48 0.40 -4.66
C LEU A 69 -14.25 1.70 -4.50
N TYR A 70 -14.29 2.48 -5.58
CA TYR A 70 -14.91 3.80 -5.57
C TYR A 70 -15.96 3.90 -6.66
N ASP A 71 -16.97 4.74 -6.42
CA ASP A 71 -17.98 5.03 -7.44
C ASP A 71 -17.49 6.17 -8.35
N LYS A 72 -18.32 6.56 -9.31
CA LYS A 72 -17.95 7.60 -10.28
C LYS A 72 -17.74 8.97 -9.64
N LYS A 73 -18.27 9.17 -8.44
CA LYS A 73 -18.13 10.43 -7.71
C LYS A 73 -16.92 10.43 -6.79
N GLY A 74 -16.18 9.32 -6.75
CA GLY A 74 -15.02 9.20 -5.89
C GLY A 74 -15.32 8.78 -4.47
N ASN A 75 -16.53 8.32 -4.19
CA ASN A 75 -16.88 7.80 -2.87
C ASN A 75 -16.52 6.34 -2.77
N GLU A 76 -15.89 5.95 -1.67
CA GLU A 76 -15.56 4.56 -1.45
C GLU A 76 -16.84 3.75 -1.23
N THR A 77 -17.02 2.70 -2.02
CA THR A 77 -18.21 1.86 -1.95
C THR A 77 -18.00 0.59 -1.18
N ARG A 78 -16.81 0.00 -1.26
CA ARG A 78 -16.50 -1.19 -0.49
C ARG A 78 -15.01 -1.52 -0.57
N THR A 79 -14.59 -2.44 0.28
CA THR A 79 -13.22 -2.93 0.32
C THR A 79 -13.23 -4.43 0.10
N LEU A 80 -12.34 -4.91 -0.77
CA LEU A 80 -12.17 -6.34 -1.04
C LEU A 80 -10.87 -6.81 -0.43
N LYS A 81 -10.96 -7.90 0.33
CA LYS A 81 -9.77 -8.54 0.89
C LYS A 81 -9.17 -9.49 -0.13
N LYS A 82 -7.89 -9.41 -0.35
CA LYS A 82 -7.15 -10.24 -1.29
C LYS A 82 -5.99 -10.94 -0.62
N ARG A 83 -5.57 -12.07 -1.19
CA ARG A 83 -4.38 -12.77 -0.73
C ARG A 83 -3.29 -12.65 -1.78
N TYR A 84 -2.08 -12.38 -1.32
CA TYR A 84 -0.96 -12.10 -2.22
C TYR A 84 -0.60 -13.30 -3.11
N ASN A 85 -0.65 -14.49 -2.57
CA ASN A 85 -0.19 -15.69 -3.26
C ASN A 85 -1.31 -16.56 -3.84
N ASP A 86 -2.47 -16.02 -4.02
CA ASP A 86 -3.58 -16.77 -4.63
C ASP A 86 -3.49 -16.82 -6.13
#